data_23100f157b51c92126b752cd2634eff3
#
_entry.id   23100f157b51c92126b752cd2634eff3
#
_cell.length_a   1.000
_cell.length_b   1.000
_cell.length_c   1.000
_cell.angle_alpha   90.00
_cell.angle_beta   90.00
_cell.angle_gamma   90.00
#
_symmetry.space_group_name_H-M   'P 1'
#
loop_
_entity.id
_entity.type
_entity.pdbx_description
1 polymer ?
#
loop_
_entity_poly.entity_id
_entity_poly.type
_entity_poly.pdbx_seq_one_letter_code
_entity_poly.pdbx_strand_id
1 'polypeptide(L)'
;RGIIKTFDTLDDFNAFQVYAPEYVFFDVLGDVVCGGFAVPIRQGYADEVVIVTSGEKMALYAAANIKKALDNFQERGYAKLRGIVLNCRNVPDEVAIVEDFVQRIGTEIIGVVPRDSDIQRAEEQNMTVVQMDSELPVSQTIIDIAKRIMVPVEEQKEGAV
;
A
#
# COMPACT_ATOMS: atom_id res chain seq x y z
N ARG A 1 18.78 -12.33 1.58
CA ARG A 1 19.04 -13.13 2.81
C ARG A 1 18.51 -12.45 4.08
N GLY A 2 18.62 -11.11 4.24
CA GLY A 2 18.18 -10.38 5.45
C GLY A 2 16.69 -10.54 5.76
N ILE A 3 15.82 -10.28 4.79
CA ILE A 3 14.36 -10.34 4.98
C ILE A 3 13.88 -11.74 5.40
N ILE A 4 14.39 -12.81 4.77
CA ILE A 4 14.03 -14.19 5.15
C ILE A 4 14.38 -14.42 6.63
N LYS A 5 15.59 -14.02 7.04
CA LYS A 5 16.00 -14.17 8.45
C LYS A 5 15.12 -13.36 9.40
N THR A 6 14.58 -12.22 8.97
CA THR A 6 13.64 -11.44 9.79
C THR A 6 12.36 -12.25 10.05
N PHE A 7 11.79 -12.87 9.03
CA PHE A 7 10.60 -13.72 9.20
C PHE A 7 10.88 -14.96 10.04
N ASP A 8 12.01 -15.66 9.76
CA ASP A 8 12.45 -16.79 10.60
C ASP A 8 12.55 -16.37 12.07
N THR A 9 13.08 -15.17 12.36
CA THR A 9 13.17 -14.65 13.72
C THR A 9 11.80 -14.37 14.33
N LEU A 10 10.86 -13.77 13.58
CA LEU A 10 9.49 -13.55 14.06
C LEU A 10 8.79 -14.87 14.41
N ASP A 11 8.99 -15.89 13.58
CA ASP A 11 8.44 -17.21 13.81
C ASP A 11 9.11 -17.93 15.03
N ASP A 12 10.44 -17.86 15.14
CA ASP A 12 11.18 -18.41 16.27
C ASP A 12 10.72 -17.86 17.63
N PHE A 13 10.32 -16.57 17.65
CA PHE A 13 9.75 -15.93 18.84
C PHE A 13 8.23 -16.04 18.94
N ASN A 14 7.56 -16.72 18.02
CA ASN A 14 6.09 -16.79 17.92
C ASN A 14 5.43 -15.41 18.01
N ALA A 15 6.05 -14.40 17.36
CA ALA A 15 5.68 -13.00 17.53
C ALA A 15 4.20 -12.73 17.21
N PHE A 16 3.68 -13.31 16.15
CA PHE A 16 2.27 -13.14 15.73
C PHE A 16 1.29 -13.76 16.74
N GLN A 17 1.64 -14.86 17.38
CA GLN A 17 0.82 -15.51 18.41
C GLN A 17 0.90 -14.77 19.75
N VAL A 18 2.10 -14.29 20.11
CA VAL A 18 2.32 -13.58 21.39
C VAL A 18 1.67 -12.21 21.39
N TYR A 19 1.82 -11.45 20.30
CA TYR A 19 1.27 -10.09 20.20
C TYR A 19 -0.16 -10.06 19.63
N ALA A 20 -0.60 -11.12 18.95
CA ALA A 20 -1.91 -11.23 18.31
C ALA A 20 -2.35 -9.94 17.59
N PRO A 21 -1.53 -9.38 16.70
CA PRO A 21 -1.87 -8.13 16.04
C PRO A 21 -3.11 -8.31 15.16
N GLU A 22 -4.00 -7.34 15.20
CA GLU A 22 -5.19 -7.30 14.33
C GLU A 22 -4.80 -7.00 12.88
N TYR A 23 -3.79 -6.15 12.69
CA TYR A 23 -3.23 -5.79 11.38
C TYR A 23 -1.71 -5.81 11.41
N VAL A 24 -1.11 -6.27 10.32
CA VAL A 24 0.34 -6.27 10.11
C VAL A 24 0.65 -5.59 8.77
N PHE A 25 1.46 -4.54 8.80
CA PHE A 25 1.90 -3.82 7.61
C PHE A 25 3.36 -4.15 7.31
N PHE A 26 3.62 -4.66 6.12
CA PHE A 26 4.97 -4.89 5.61
C PHE A 26 5.33 -3.73 4.67
N ASP A 27 6.08 -2.75 5.19
CA ASP A 27 6.60 -1.64 4.38
C ASP A 27 7.80 -2.13 3.56
N VAL A 28 7.59 -2.26 2.26
CA VAL A 28 8.55 -2.85 1.33
C VAL A 28 8.95 -1.84 0.26
N LEU A 29 10.25 -1.75 -0.04
CA LEU A 29 10.76 -0.91 -1.12
C LEU A 29 10.14 -1.29 -2.47
N GLY A 30 9.60 -0.30 -3.17
CA GLY A 30 8.88 -0.48 -4.44
C GLY A 30 9.75 -0.30 -5.69
N ASP A 31 10.98 0.18 -5.57
CA ASP A 31 11.87 0.49 -6.69
C ASP A 31 12.55 -0.76 -7.30
N VAL A 32 12.61 -1.84 -6.54
CA VAL A 32 13.21 -3.10 -6.99
C VAL A 32 12.28 -4.26 -6.68
N VAL A 33 11.79 -4.92 -7.71
CA VAL A 33 11.08 -6.22 -7.58
C VAL A 33 12.15 -7.28 -7.29
N CYS A 34 12.75 -7.22 -6.11
CA CYS A 34 13.74 -8.19 -5.65
C CYS A 34 13.08 -9.35 -4.89
N GLY A 35 13.87 -10.39 -4.65
CA GLY A 35 13.39 -11.55 -3.88
C GLY A 35 12.81 -11.20 -2.49
N GLY A 36 13.20 -10.05 -1.91
CA GLY A 36 12.67 -9.56 -0.63
C GLY A 36 11.21 -9.14 -0.67
N PHE A 37 10.78 -8.47 -1.76
CA PHE A 37 9.37 -8.11 -1.98
C PHE A 37 8.45 -9.35 -1.99
N ALA A 38 8.94 -10.44 -2.56
CA ALA A 38 8.13 -11.65 -2.73
C ALA A 38 8.01 -12.49 -1.45
N VAL A 39 8.86 -12.29 -0.45
CA VAL A 39 8.91 -13.17 0.74
C VAL A 39 7.61 -13.11 1.56
N PRO A 40 7.08 -11.94 1.98
CA PRO A 40 5.83 -11.88 2.74
C PRO A 40 4.66 -12.52 1.99
N ILE A 41 4.63 -12.34 0.67
CA ILE A 41 3.58 -12.86 -0.21
C ILE A 41 3.67 -14.38 -0.33
N ARG A 42 4.86 -14.90 -0.67
CA ARG A 42 5.07 -16.33 -0.96
C ARG A 42 5.00 -17.21 0.28
N GLN A 43 5.30 -16.66 1.46
CA GLN A 43 5.24 -17.37 2.73
C GLN A 43 3.87 -17.23 3.42
N GLY A 44 2.91 -16.52 2.80
CA GLY A 44 1.55 -16.40 3.31
C GLY A 44 1.41 -15.44 4.50
N TYR A 45 2.36 -14.50 4.70
CA TYR A 45 2.23 -13.47 5.73
C TYR A 45 1.39 -12.29 5.27
N ALA A 46 1.32 -12.05 3.95
CA ALA A 46 0.57 -10.94 3.37
C ALA A 46 -0.57 -11.48 2.49
N ASP A 47 -1.80 -11.08 2.80
CA ASP A 47 -3.01 -11.43 2.04
C ASP A 47 -3.28 -10.42 0.93
N GLU A 48 -2.98 -9.15 1.17
CA GLU A 48 -3.24 -8.05 0.25
C GLU A 48 -2.01 -7.18 0.05
N VAL A 49 -1.91 -6.58 -1.13
CA VAL A 49 -0.86 -5.63 -1.49
C VAL A 49 -1.49 -4.31 -1.92
N VAL A 50 -1.02 -3.21 -1.37
CA VAL A 50 -1.33 -1.85 -1.80
C VAL A 50 -0.10 -1.27 -2.47
N ILE A 51 -0.25 -0.74 -3.69
CA ILE A 51 0.83 -0.04 -4.37
C ILE A 51 0.67 1.46 -4.13
N VAL A 52 1.70 2.09 -3.56
CA VAL A 52 1.78 3.55 -3.46
C VAL A 52 2.61 4.08 -4.62
N THR A 53 2.07 5.00 -5.41
CA THR A 53 2.75 5.57 -6.58
C THR A 53 2.43 7.06 -6.76
N SER A 54 3.07 7.72 -7.71
CA SER A 54 2.77 9.07 -8.15
C SER A 54 2.52 9.08 -9.67
N GLY A 55 2.16 10.25 -10.23
CA GLY A 55 2.00 10.44 -11.68
C GLY A 55 3.32 10.50 -12.46
N GLU A 56 4.46 10.41 -11.79
CA GLU A 56 5.77 10.42 -12.42
C GLU A 56 6.01 9.14 -13.23
N LYS A 57 6.58 9.27 -14.44
CA LYS A 57 6.77 8.13 -15.35
C LYS A 57 7.53 6.96 -14.75
N MET A 58 8.57 7.24 -13.93
CA MET A 58 9.36 6.17 -13.30
C MET A 58 8.59 5.48 -12.18
N ALA A 59 7.76 6.21 -11.41
CA ALA A 59 6.90 5.64 -10.39
C ALA A 59 5.84 4.72 -11.01
N LEU A 60 5.21 5.14 -12.10
CA LEU A 60 4.24 4.30 -12.84
C LEU A 60 4.90 3.06 -13.46
N TYR A 61 6.12 3.19 -13.97
CA TYR A 61 6.89 2.04 -14.46
C TYR A 61 7.18 1.02 -13.34
N ALA A 62 7.60 1.50 -12.16
CA ALA A 62 7.81 0.65 -10.99
C ALA A 62 6.50 -0.03 -10.56
N ALA A 63 5.39 0.72 -10.48
CA ALA A 63 4.07 0.20 -10.15
C ALA A 63 3.60 -0.89 -11.13
N ALA A 64 3.84 -0.71 -12.44
CA ALA A 64 3.52 -1.71 -13.46
C ALA A 64 4.33 -3.01 -13.27
N ASN A 65 5.61 -2.89 -12.91
CA ASN A 65 6.46 -4.06 -12.65
C ASN A 65 6.01 -4.82 -11.39
N ILE A 66 5.62 -4.10 -10.33
CA ILE A 66 5.05 -4.71 -9.12
C ILE A 66 3.76 -5.45 -9.47
N LYS A 67 2.85 -4.80 -10.20
CA LYS A 67 1.58 -5.43 -10.64
C LYS A 67 1.84 -6.71 -11.42
N LYS A 68 2.74 -6.67 -12.40
CA LYS A 68 3.11 -7.85 -13.18
C LYS A 68 3.68 -8.98 -12.33
N ALA A 69 4.48 -8.65 -11.31
CA ALA A 69 4.98 -9.65 -10.37
C ALA A 69 3.85 -10.25 -9.53
N LEU A 70 2.91 -9.41 -9.07
CA LEU A 70 1.74 -9.86 -8.32
C LEU A 70 0.83 -10.79 -9.12
N ASP A 71 0.62 -10.53 -10.41
CA ASP A 71 -0.20 -11.39 -11.26
C ASP A 71 0.33 -12.83 -11.28
N ASN A 72 1.66 -12.99 -11.36
CA ASN A 72 2.30 -14.31 -11.30
C ASN A 72 2.12 -15.01 -9.93
N PHE A 73 1.93 -14.25 -8.85
CA PHE A 73 1.65 -14.79 -7.51
C PHE A 73 0.17 -15.10 -7.31
N GLN A 74 -0.72 -14.25 -7.84
CA GLN A 74 -2.17 -14.43 -7.74
C GLN A 74 -2.64 -15.71 -8.43
N GLU A 75 -2.07 -16.08 -9.59
CA GLU A 75 -2.32 -17.35 -10.26
C GLU A 75 -2.01 -18.57 -9.39
N ARG A 76 -1.16 -18.40 -8.37
CA ARG A 76 -0.78 -19.44 -7.40
C ARG A 76 -1.55 -19.37 -6.07
N GLY A 77 -2.57 -18.51 -5.99
CA GLY A 77 -3.38 -18.34 -4.78
C GLY A 77 -2.70 -17.54 -3.66
N TYR A 78 -1.64 -16.76 -3.99
CA TYR A 78 -0.99 -15.85 -3.04
C TYR A 78 -1.73 -14.50 -2.94
N ALA A 79 -1.10 -13.48 -2.35
CA ALA A 79 -1.69 -12.16 -2.10
C ALA A 79 -2.35 -11.52 -3.33
N LYS A 80 -3.43 -10.75 -3.09
CA LYS A 80 -4.18 -10.00 -4.10
C LYS A 80 -3.75 -8.55 -4.11
N LEU A 81 -3.80 -7.90 -5.29
CA LEU A 81 -3.69 -6.45 -5.36
C LEU A 81 -4.98 -5.81 -4.86
N ARG A 82 -4.88 -5.03 -3.78
CA ARG A 82 -5.98 -4.27 -3.19
C ARG A 82 -6.34 -3.05 -4.04
N GLY A 83 -5.33 -2.37 -4.55
CA GLY A 83 -5.46 -1.16 -5.36
C GLY A 83 -4.24 -0.27 -5.24
N ILE A 84 -4.39 0.95 -5.77
CA ILE A 84 -3.33 1.96 -5.80
C ILE A 84 -3.70 3.14 -4.91
N VAL A 85 -2.74 3.59 -4.09
CA VAL A 85 -2.77 4.89 -3.45
C VAL A 85 -1.92 5.86 -4.27
N LEU A 86 -2.54 6.90 -4.80
CA LEU A 86 -1.84 8.00 -5.46
C LEU A 86 -1.31 8.97 -4.42
N ASN A 87 0.02 9.06 -4.30
CA ASN A 87 0.71 10.08 -3.51
C ASN A 87 1.16 11.22 -4.45
N CYS A 88 0.40 12.31 -4.50
CA CYS A 88 0.61 13.39 -5.46
C CYS A 88 1.96 14.09 -5.30
N ARG A 89 2.59 14.38 -6.45
CA ARG A 89 3.88 15.08 -6.57
C ARG A 89 3.78 16.38 -7.33
N ASN A 90 2.54 16.92 -7.52
CA ASN A 90 2.28 18.11 -8.34
C ASN A 90 2.66 17.93 -9.82
N VAL A 91 2.52 16.72 -10.36
CA VAL A 91 2.62 16.48 -11.79
C VAL A 91 1.37 17.08 -12.47
N PRO A 92 1.48 17.81 -13.57
CA PRO A 92 0.29 18.29 -14.31
C PRO A 92 -0.61 17.11 -14.68
N ASP A 93 -1.93 17.29 -14.48
CA ASP A 93 -2.96 16.27 -14.75
C ASP A 93 -2.73 14.92 -14.09
N GLU A 94 -2.07 14.92 -12.91
CA GLU A 94 -1.56 13.73 -12.22
C GLU A 94 -2.64 12.68 -11.97
N VAL A 95 -3.82 13.10 -11.53
CA VAL A 95 -4.95 12.19 -11.26
C VAL A 95 -5.40 11.52 -12.56
N ALA A 96 -5.60 12.26 -13.64
CA ALA A 96 -6.02 11.71 -14.92
C ALA A 96 -4.98 10.74 -15.52
N ILE A 97 -3.68 11.03 -15.35
CA ILE A 97 -2.59 10.15 -15.77
C ILE A 97 -2.66 8.81 -15.02
N VAL A 98 -2.90 8.85 -13.70
CA VAL A 98 -2.96 7.64 -12.88
C VAL A 98 -4.28 6.90 -13.09
N GLU A 99 -5.39 7.58 -13.34
CA GLU A 99 -6.66 6.96 -13.72
C GLU A 99 -6.53 6.14 -15.03
N ASP A 100 -5.93 6.72 -16.07
CA ASP A 100 -5.64 5.99 -17.32
C ASP A 100 -4.69 4.81 -17.08
N PHE A 101 -3.69 4.98 -16.21
CA PHE A 101 -2.76 3.93 -15.86
C PHE A 101 -3.46 2.75 -15.16
N VAL A 102 -4.29 3.00 -14.14
CA VAL A 102 -4.97 1.91 -13.39
C VAL A 102 -5.97 1.16 -14.27
N GLN A 103 -6.64 1.84 -15.19
CA GLN A 103 -7.51 1.18 -16.18
C GLN A 103 -6.71 0.21 -17.06
N ARG A 104 -5.53 0.63 -17.54
CA ARG A 104 -4.67 -0.22 -18.38
C ARG A 104 -4.12 -1.45 -17.68
N ILE A 105 -3.85 -1.37 -16.38
CA ILE A 105 -3.32 -2.50 -15.60
C ILE A 105 -4.40 -3.30 -14.87
N GLY A 106 -5.68 -2.93 -15.04
CA GLY A 106 -6.81 -3.66 -14.47
C GLY A 106 -6.92 -3.56 -12.95
N THR A 107 -6.82 -2.32 -12.40
CA THR A 107 -6.98 -2.04 -10.97
C THR A 107 -7.68 -0.70 -10.76
N GLU A 108 -7.76 -0.23 -9.53
CA GLU A 108 -8.41 1.03 -9.15
C GLU A 108 -7.55 1.88 -8.23
N ILE A 109 -7.85 3.18 -8.16
CA ILE A 109 -7.31 4.09 -7.16
C ILE A 109 -8.18 3.99 -5.90
N ILE A 110 -7.59 3.51 -4.81
CA ILE A 110 -8.27 3.40 -3.50
C ILE A 110 -8.10 4.64 -2.63
N GLY A 111 -7.24 5.56 -3.02
CA GLY A 111 -7.06 6.84 -2.34
C GLY A 111 -6.10 7.76 -3.07
N VAL A 112 -6.31 9.06 -2.87
CA VAL A 112 -5.47 10.13 -3.43
C VAL A 112 -4.99 11.00 -2.28
N VAL A 113 -3.70 10.96 -1.99
CA VAL A 113 -3.07 11.80 -0.98
C VAL A 113 -2.53 13.05 -1.67
N PRO A 114 -3.09 14.24 -1.40
CA PRO A 114 -2.58 15.47 -2.00
C PRO A 114 -1.19 15.80 -1.45
N ARG A 115 -0.42 16.57 -2.21
CA ARG A 115 0.79 17.17 -1.65
C ARG A 115 0.36 18.33 -0.75
N ASP A 116 0.63 18.18 0.55
CA ASP A 116 0.18 19.12 1.58
C ASP A 116 1.33 19.50 2.50
N SER A 117 1.45 20.78 2.82
CA SER A 117 2.48 21.32 3.73
C SER A 117 2.28 20.89 5.18
N ASP A 118 1.07 20.52 5.57
CA ASP A 118 0.79 20.07 6.94
C ASP A 118 1.45 18.71 7.23
N ILE A 119 1.66 17.87 6.20
CA ILE A 119 2.45 16.65 6.34
C ILE A 119 3.89 16.99 6.76
N GLN A 120 4.52 17.96 6.08
CA GLN A 120 5.89 18.39 6.41
C GLN A 120 5.97 19.02 7.81
N ARG A 121 4.98 19.84 8.17
CA ARG A 121 4.88 20.43 9.52
C ARG A 121 4.77 19.38 10.62
N ALA A 122 4.04 18.30 10.38
CA ALA A 122 3.94 17.19 11.31
C ALA A 122 5.28 16.44 11.44
N GLU A 123 5.96 16.18 10.32
CA GLU A 123 7.28 15.55 10.30
C GLU A 123 8.32 16.36 11.09
N GLU A 124 8.32 17.69 10.98
CA GLU A 124 9.19 18.58 11.77
C GLU A 124 8.96 18.44 13.29
N GLN A 125 7.77 18.00 13.69
CA GLN A 125 7.41 17.74 15.07
C GLN A 125 7.58 16.26 15.48
N ASN A 126 8.14 15.42 14.60
CA ASN A 126 8.24 13.97 14.77
C ASN A 126 6.88 13.28 15.01
N MET A 127 5.85 13.77 14.33
CA MET A 127 4.48 13.25 14.40
C MET A 127 3.97 12.91 13.01
N THR A 128 2.94 12.07 12.94
CA THR A 128 2.15 11.96 11.71
C THR A 128 1.17 13.13 11.62
N VAL A 129 0.74 13.50 10.42
CA VAL A 129 -0.26 14.58 10.25
C VAL A 129 -1.58 14.27 10.98
N VAL A 130 -1.96 12.99 11.04
CA VAL A 130 -3.15 12.53 11.78
C VAL A 130 -2.99 12.72 13.30
N GLN A 131 -1.77 12.51 13.84
CA GLN A 131 -1.49 12.77 15.26
C GLN A 131 -1.44 14.26 15.56
N MET A 132 -0.95 15.08 14.62
CA MET A 132 -0.87 16.53 14.79
C MET A 132 -2.27 17.14 14.83
N ASP A 133 -3.11 16.78 13.88
CA ASP A 133 -4.51 17.24 13.82
C ASP A 133 -5.32 16.30 12.91
N SER A 134 -6.22 15.54 13.50
CA SER A 134 -7.07 14.57 12.78
C SER A 134 -8.13 15.24 11.90
N GLU A 135 -8.49 16.50 12.16
CA GLU A 135 -9.55 17.21 11.44
C GLU A 135 -9.07 17.86 10.13
N LEU A 136 -7.78 17.91 9.89
CA LEU A 136 -7.23 18.42 8.64
C LEU A 136 -7.74 17.61 7.44
N PRO A 137 -8.02 18.24 6.29
CA PRO A 137 -8.46 17.51 5.08
C PRO A 137 -7.54 16.39 4.67
N VAL A 138 -6.22 16.60 4.74
CA VAL A 138 -5.23 15.56 4.42
C VAL A 138 -5.23 14.43 5.44
N SER A 139 -5.45 14.72 6.73
CA SER A 139 -5.59 13.70 7.77
C SER A 139 -6.82 12.84 7.55
N GLN A 140 -7.96 13.46 7.24
CA GLN A 140 -9.20 12.73 6.91
C GLN A 140 -9.02 11.85 5.67
N THR A 141 -8.32 12.34 4.65
CA THR A 141 -7.98 11.54 3.46
C THR A 141 -7.20 10.29 3.84
N ILE A 142 -6.17 10.41 4.69
CA ILE A 142 -5.36 9.26 5.13
C ILE A 142 -6.19 8.29 5.98
N ILE A 143 -7.05 8.80 6.88
CA ILE A 143 -7.96 8.00 7.69
C ILE A 143 -8.93 7.20 6.79
N ASP A 144 -9.49 7.83 5.76
CA ASP A 144 -10.42 7.17 4.85
C ASP A 144 -9.73 6.10 3.98
N ILE A 145 -8.49 6.34 3.58
CA ILE A 145 -7.66 5.32 2.92
C ILE A 145 -7.43 4.13 3.85
N ALA A 146 -7.05 4.40 5.11
CA ALA A 146 -6.85 3.36 6.11
C ALA A 146 -8.12 2.52 6.32
N LYS A 147 -9.29 3.15 6.47
CA LYS A 147 -10.57 2.43 6.58
C LYS A 147 -10.84 1.53 5.38
N ARG A 148 -10.54 2.00 4.14
CA ARG A 148 -10.71 1.19 2.93
C ARG A 148 -9.77 -0.02 2.89
N ILE A 149 -8.55 0.12 3.37
CA ILE A 149 -7.58 -0.97 3.43
C ILE A 149 -7.98 -2.00 4.49
N MET A 150 -8.50 -1.54 5.63
CA MET A 150 -8.85 -2.38 6.77
C MET A 150 -10.15 -3.19 6.59
N VAL A 151 -11.03 -2.81 5.65
CA VAL A 151 -12.24 -3.59 5.35
C VAL A 151 -11.93 -4.67 4.32
N PRO A 152 -12.20 -5.96 4.60
CA PRO A 152 -12.00 -7.05 3.64
C PRO A 152 -12.73 -6.83 2.31
N VAL A 153 -12.12 -7.23 1.19
CA VAL A 153 -12.69 -7.05 -0.16
C VAL A 153 -14.07 -7.73 -0.31
N GLU A 154 -14.31 -8.79 0.44
CA GLU A 154 -15.56 -9.55 0.38
C GLU A 154 -16.75 -8.77 0.94
N GLU A 155 -16.55 -7.97 1.99
CA GLU A 155 -17.61 -7.15 2.60
C GLU A 155 -17.95 -5.89 1.78
N GLN A 156 -17.06 -5.42 0.91
CA GLN A 156 -17.32 -4.23 0.08
C GLN A 156 -18.28 -4.50 -1.08
N LYS A 157 -18.43 -5.75 -1.51
CA LYS A 157 -19.38 -6.12 -2.59
C LYS A 157 -20.83 -6.23 -2.11
N GLU A 158 -21.08 -6.44 -0.83
CA GLU A 158 -22.43 -6.54 -0.26
C GLU A 158 -23.04 -5.19 0.11
N GLY A 159 -22.21 -4.14 0.32
CA GLY A 159 -22.67 -2.78 0.66
C GLY A 159 -22.99 -1.86 -0.54
N ALA A 160 -22.85 -2.34 -1.77
CA ALA A 160 -23.04 -1.55 -3.00
C ALA A 160 -24.32 -1.92 -3.78
N VAL A 161 -25.37 -2.38 -3.09
CA VAL A 161 -26.70 -2.67 -3.65
C VAL A 161 -27.72 -1.65 -3.16
#